data_18b64e1b8a91857da3ae6b84b80d9e99
#
_entry.id   18b64e1b8a91857da3ae6b84b80d9e99
#
_cell.length_a   1.000
_cell.length_b   1.000
_cell.length_c   1.000
_cell.angle_alpha   90.00
_cell.angle_beta   90.00
_cell.angle_gamma   90.00
#
_symmetry.space_group_name_H-M   'P 1'
#
loop_
_entity.id
_entity.type
_entity.pdbx_description
1 polymer ?
#
loop_
_entity_poly.entity_id
_entity_poly.type
_entity_poly.pdbx_seq_one_letter_code
_entity_poly.pdbx_strand_id
1 'polypeptide(L)'
;YDALGRLSSQTETAVDNKYLRKDYTYNGGNVSSIKYTSQSGVLTTENYNYANGHLVETKLNNQTSIFKLTKENDMGLPTEVRSGALSRTYGYDSYGFPTSRKIQKTGVTTFLQNMEYVFDPVKRNLTYRKDINVSQEEKFSYDNLNRLTSYKGLMATYDAKGNILTKGDVSGTFAYNTSGKPYAISSSSVANGIMSSATQVISYTSFKRPNAITQDGNVASFTYNGNQQRVKMQVAKGGSRLLTRYYLGDCYEIDETPSGNKEKLYLAGENYYDASAVLVKDHTNSWKLYYIGRDYLGSI
;
A
#
# COMPACT_ATOMS: atom_id res chain seq x y z
N TYR A 1 -16.51 -24.36 -0.71
CA TYR A 1 -16.88 -24.15 -2.11
C TYR A 1 -18.39 -24.30 -2.25
N ASP A 2 -18.98 -23.66 -3.25
CA ASP A 2 -20.38 -23.82 -3.60
C ASP A 2 -20.61 -25.03 -4.53
N ALA A 3 -21.86 -25.29 -4.94
CA ALA A 3 -22.21 -26.42 -5.79
C ALA A 3 -21.60 -26.35 -7.20
N LEU A 4 -21.10 -25.19 -7.63
CA LEU A 4 -20.42 -25.00 -8.91
C LEU A 4 -18.89 -25.02 -8.77
N GLY A 5 -18.35 -25.36 -7.59
CA GLY A 5 -16.92 -25.40 -7.31
C GLY A 5 -16.26 -24.02 -7.13
N ARG A 6 -17.04 -22.93 -6.95
CA ARG A 6 -16.52 -21.59 -6.70
C ARG A 6 -16.28 -21.41 -5.20
N LEU A 7 -15.30 -20.57 -4.84
CA LEU A 7 -14.95 -20.28 -3.44
C LEU A 7 -16.13 -19.63 -2.71
N SER A 8 -16.80 -20.34 -1.80
CA SER A 8 -17.93 -19.81 -1.03
C SER A 8 -17.48 -19.13 0.26
N SER A 9 -16.37 -19.56 0.85
CA SER A 9 -15.77 -18.88 2.02
C SER A 9 -14.28 -19.17 2.13
N GLN A 10 -13.58 -18.22 2.74
CA GLN A 10 -12.17 -18.33 3.09
C GLN A 10 -11.97 -17.77 4.49
N THR A 11 -11.22 -18.48 5.33
CA THR A 11 -10.83 -17.98 6.67
C THR A 11 -9.32 -18.03 6.77
N GLU A 12 -8.72 -16.89 7.09
CA GLU A 12 -7.34 -16.80 7.50
C GLU A 12 -7.28 -16.57 9.00
N THR A 13 -6.54 -17.43 9.69
CA THR A 13 -6.34 -17.34 11.13
C THR A 13 -4.87 -17.05 11.39
N ALA A 14 -4.59 -15.91 12.02
CA ALA A 14 -3.27 -15.60 12.56
C ALA A 14 -3.10 -16.27 13.94
N VAL A 15 -1.90 -16.14 14.52
CA VAL A 15 -1.64 -16.50 15.91
C VAL A 15 -2.57 -15.69 16.85
N ASP A 16 -2.75 -16.17 18.09
CA ASP A 16 -3.58 -15.51 19.12
C ASP A 16 -5.09 -15.47 18.77
N ASN A 17 -5.56 -16.43 17.97
CA ASN A 17 -6.97 -16.59 17.57
C ASN A 17 -7.57 -15.36 16.84
N LYS A 18 -6.72 -14.52 16.22
CA LYS A 18 -7.18 -13.48 15.33
C LYS A 18 -7.51 -14.09 13.98
N TYR A 19 -8.66 -13.75 13.41
CA TYR A 19 -9.03 -14.26 12.09
C TYR A 19 -9.81 -13.23 11.27
N LEU A 20 -9.76 -13.42 9.97
CA LEU A 20 -10.65 -12.79 9.01
C LEU A 20 -11.30 -13.90 8.17
N ARG A 21 -12.62 -13.91 8.14
CA ARG A 21 -13.41 -14.73 7.24
C ARG A 21 -14.06 -13.86 6.17
N LYS A 22 -13.94 -14.30 4.92
CA LYS A 22 -14.60 -13.74 3.74
C LYS A 22 -15.63 -14.77 3.26
N ASP A 23 -16.92 -14.41 3.23
CA ASP A 23 -17.99 -15.21 2.63
C ASP A 23 -18.39 -14.57 1.30
N TYR A 24 -18.37 -15.35 0.22
CA TYR A 24 -18.58 -14.90 -1.14
C TYR A 24 -19.96 -15.30 -1.64
N THR A 25 -20.64 -14.39 -2.33
CA THR A 25 -21.82 -14.70 -3.14
C THR A 25 -21.56 -14.35 -4.60
N TYR A 26 -22.33 -14.96 -5.50
CA TYR A 26 -22.11 -14.84 -6.92
C TYR A 26 -23.41 -14.51 -7.66
N ASN A 27 -23.27 -13.74 -8.75
CA ASN A 27 -24.30 -13.58 -9.76
C ASN A 27 -23.68 -14.00 -11.12
N GLY A 28 -24.16 -15.13 -11.65
CA GLY A 28 -23.49 -15.78 -12.78
C GLY A 28 -22.05 -16.17 -12.40
N GLY A 29 -21.08 -15.77 -13.23
CA GLY A 29 -19.65 -16.01 -12.99
C GLY A 29 -18.96 -15.01 -12.05
N ASN A 30 -19.59 -13.87 -11.78
CA ASN A 30 -18.97 -12.76 -11.04
C ASN A 30 -19.31 -12.80 -9.54
N VAL A 31 -18.37 -12.41 -8.70
CA VAL A 31 -18.62 -12.19 -7.27
C VAL A 31 -19.61 -11.03 -7.11
N SER A 32 -20.77 -11.26 -6.50
CA SER A 32 -21.77 -10.23 -6.25
C SER A 32 -21.62 -9.57 -4.87
N SER A 33 -21.11 -10.30 -3.88
CA SER A 33 -20.74 -9.70 -2.59
C SER A 33 -19.63 -10.47 -1.88
N ILE A 34 -18.92 -9.77 -0.98
CA ILE A 34 -18.01 -10.33 0.02
C ILE A 34 -18.42 -9.81 1.39
N LYS A 35 -18.80 -10.72 2.28
CA LYS A 35 -19.08 -10.40 3.69
C LYS A 35 -17.82 -10.68 4.51
N TYR A 36 -17.37 -9.69 5.27
CA TYR A 36 -16.21 -9.77 6.16
C TYR A 36 -16.62 -9.99 7.59
N THR A 37 -16.04 -11.02 8.22
CA THR A 37 -16.31 -11.40 9.62
C THR A 37 -14.99 -11.61 10.35
N SER A 38 -14.85 -11.06 11.54
CA SER A 38 -13.69 -11.27 12.44
C SER A 38 -14.16 -11.84 13.79
N GLN A 39 -13.24 -12.00 14.73
CA GLN A 39 -13.55 -12.37 16.12
C GLN A 39 -14.51 -11.39 16.82
N SER A 40 -14.63 -10.14 16.30
CA SER A 40 -15.58 -9.13 16.80
C SER A 40 -16.97 -9.24 16.16
N GLY A 41 -17.22 -10.23 15.31
CA GLY A 41 -18.46 -10.39 14.54
C GLY A 41 -18.35 -9.86 13.11
N VAL A 42 -19.51 -9.57 12.50
CA VAL A 42 -19.59 -9.04 11.14
C VAL A 42 -19.04 -7.63 11.09
N LEU A 43 -18.04 -7.39 10.22
CA LEU A 43 -17.44 -6.08 10.01
C LEU A 43 -18.25 -5.24 9.00
N THR A 44 -18.46 -5.79 7.81
CA THR A 44 -19.21 -5.16 6.71
C THR A 44 -19.43 -6.15 5.57
N THR A 45 -20.18 -5.72 4.55
CA THR A 45 -20.33 -6.42 3.28
C THR A 45 -20.03 -5.47 2.13
N GLU A 46 -19.13 -5.87 1.23
CA GLU A 46 -18.98 -5.23 -0.07
C GLU A 46 -19.92 -5.87 -1.08
N ASN A 47 -20.58 -5.04 -1.87
CA ASN A 47 -21.50 -5.45 -2.93
C ASN A 47 -20.98 -4.90 -4.26
N TYR A 48 -20.90 -5.75 -5.28
CA TYR A 48 -20.28 -5.46 -6.56
C TYR A 48 -21.30 -5.42 -7.68
N ASN A 49 -21.31 -4.34 -8.44
CA ASN A 49 -22.14 -4.16 -9.62
C ASN A 49 -21.26 -4.18 -10.87
N TYR A 50 -21.70 -4.93 -11.86
CA TYR A 50 -21.00 -5.10 -13.14
C TYR A 50 -21.86 -4.60 -14.29
N ALA A 51 -21.20 -4.04 -15.32
CA ALA A 51 -21.79 -3.74 -16.61
C ALA A 51 -20.87 -4.30 -17.70
N ASN A 52 -21.42 -5.03 -18.66
CA ASN A 52 -20.67 -5.66 -19.76
C ASN A 52 -19.46 -6.50 -19.29
N GLY A 53 -19.59 -7.16 -18.13
CA GLY A 53 -18.52 -7.97 -17.54
C GLY A 53 -17.47 -7.17 -16.74
N HIS A 54 -17.52 -5.84 -16.74
CA HIS A 54 -16.58 -4.98 -15.99
C HIS A 54 -17.19 -4.53 -14.67
N LEU A 55 -16.39 -4.47 -13.60
CA LEU A 55 -16.78 -3.89 -12.31
C LEU A 55 -16.98 -2.38 -12.47
N VAL A 56 -18.20 -1.91 -12.23
CA VAL A 56 -18.52 -0.49 -12.36
C VAL A 56 -18.81 0.20 -11.02
N GLU A 57 -19.19 -0.57 -9.99
CA GLU A 57 -19.47 0.02 -8.69
C GLU A 57 -19.24 -0.99 -7.55
N THR A 58 -18.67 -0.53 -6.45
CA THR A 58 -18.60 -1.24 -5.17
C THR A 58 -19.32 -0.43 -4.11
N LYS A 59 -20.24 -1.08 -3.38
CA LYS A 59 -21.01 -0.47 -2.28
C LYS A 59 -20.73 -1.16 -0.96
N LEU A 60 -20.76 -0.41 0.12
CA LEU A 60 -20.84 -0.95 1.48
C LEU A 60 -22.30 -1.20 1.87
N ASN A 61 -22.60 -2.44 2.29
CA ASN A 61 -23.92 -2.85 2.77
C ASN A 61 -25.07 -2.45 1.84
N ASN A 62 -24.85 -2.47 0.52
CA ASN A 62 -25.77 -2.00 -0.52
C ASN A 62 -26.18 -0.51 -0.43
N GLN A 63 -25.52 0.29 0.38
CA GLN A 63 -25.91 1.69 0.65
C GLN A 63 -24.87 2.68 0.12
N THR A 64 -23.66 2.67 0.70
CA THR A 64 -22.63 3.67 0.42
C THR A 64 -21.76 3.24 -0.74
N SER A 65 -21.79 3.97 -1.86
CA SER A 65 -20.88 3.76 -2.97
C SER A 65 -19.46 4.20 -2.57
N ILE A 66 -18.53 3.26 -2.51
CA ILE A 66 -17.12 3.50 -2.17
C ILE A 66 -16.21 3.51 -3.39
N PHE A 67 -16.65 2.95 -4.48
CA PHE A 67 -16.04 3.00 -5.80
C PHE A 67 -17.15 3.03 -6.85
N LYS A 68 -17.06 3.96 -7.81
CA LYS A 68 -17.96 4.02 -8.97
C LYS A 68 -17.20 4.55 -10.17
N LEU A 69 -17.00 3.69 -11.15
CA LEU A 69 -16.46 4.08 -12.45
C LEU A 69 -17.53 4.89 -13.19
N THR A 70 -17.20 6.11 -13.59
CA THR A 70 -18.15 7.01 -14.27
C THR A 70 -17.74 7.31 -15.71
N LYS A 71 -16.43 7.24 -16.01
CA LYS A 71 -15.92 7.45 -17.37
C LYS A 71 -14.65 6.63 -17.59
N GLU A 72 -14.52 6.14 -18.81
CA GLU A 72 -13.32 5.49 -19.37
C GLU A 72 -12.94 6.18 -20.69
N ASN A 73 -11.69 6.01 -21.10
CA ASN A 73 -11.23 6.37 -22.43
C ASN A 73 -11.37 5.19 -23.42
N ASP A 74 -11.01 5.39 -24.67
CA ASP A 74 -11.10 4.36 -25.73
C ASP A 74 -10.16 3.16 -25.48
N MET A 75 -9.21 3.26 -24.57
CA MET A 75 -8.34 2.17 -24.14
C MET A 75 -8.91 1.38 -22.94
N GLY A 76 -10.12 1.73 -22.46
CA GLY A 76 -10.73 1.12 -21.27
C GLY A 76 -10.08 1.58 -19.95
N LEU A 77 -9.27 2.65 -19.95
CA LEU A 77 -8.67 3.19 -18.74
C LEU A 77 -9.63 4.14 -18.04
N PRO A 78 -9.81 4.04 -16.70
CA PRO A 78 -10.68 4.94 -15.95
C PRO A 78 -10.23 6.40 -16.08
N THR A 79 -11.09 7.30 -16.54
CA THR A 79 -10.82 8.74 -16.57
C THR A 79 -11.56 9.50 -15.48
N GLU A 80 -12.66 8.96 -14.97
CA GLU A 80 -13.35 9.49 -13.79
C GLU A 80 -13.89 8.36 -12.92
N VAL A 81 -13.56 8.40 -11.62
CA VAL A 81 -14.06 7.50 -10.59
C VAL A 81 -14.62 8.32 -9.43
N ARG A 82 -15.78 7.93 -8.91
CA ARG A 82 -16.36 8.53 -7.70
C ARG A 82 -16.23 7.60 -6.50
N SER A 83 -16.02 8.19 -5.32
CA SER A 83 -15.98 7.49 -4.04
C SER A 83 -16.65 8.38 -3.00
N GLY A 84 -17.91 8.09 -2.68
CA GLY A 84 -18.73 8.98 -1.88
C GLY A 84 -18.81 10.38 -2.50
N ALA A 85 -18.45 11.40 -1.73
CA ALA A 85 -18.40 12.79 -2.18
C ALA A 85 -17.11 13.16 -2.93
N LEU A 86 -16.21 12.23 -3.21
CA LEU A 86 -14.95 12.50 -3.92
C LEU A 86 -15.09 12.13 -5.40
N SER A 87 -14.62 13.04 -6.27
CA SER A 87 -14.37 12.77 -7.68
C SER A 87 -12.86 12.63 -7.88
N ARG A 88 -12.44 11.55 -8.53
CA ARG A 88 -11.07 11.28 -8.95
C ARG A 88 -11.02 11.35 -10.47
N THR A 89 -10.13 12.16 -11.02
CA THR A 89 -9.93 12.25 -12.46
C THR A 89 -8.50 11.85 -12.81
N TYR A 90 -8.36 11.14 -13.92
CA TYR A 90 -7.10 10.60 -14.41
C TYR A 90 -6.90 11.03 -15.86
N GLY A 91 -5.72 11.55 -16.16
CA GLY A 91 -5.29 11.82 -17.53
C GLY A 91 -4.26 10.78 -17.96
N TYR A 92 -4.28 10.46 -19.25
CA TYR A 92 -3.34 9.54 -19.89
C TYR A 92 -2.85 10.11 -21.21
N ASP A 93 -1.66 9.72 -21.61
CA ASP A 93 -1.15 9.96 -22.95
C ASP A 93 -1.67 8.91 -23.95
N SER A 94 -1.25 9.01 -25.23
CA SER A 94 -1.65 8.08 -26.28
C SER A 94 -1.13 6.64 -26.09
N TYR A 95 -0.21 6.41 -25.16
CA TYR A 95 0.34 5.10 -24.82
C TYR A 95 -0.26 4.52 -23.54
N GLY A 96 -1.15 5.27 -22.87
CA GLY A 96 -1.79 4.88 -21.61
C GLY A 96 -0.97 5.21 -20.35
N PHE A 97 0.14 5.97 -20.46
CA PHE A 97 0.86 6.43 -19.28
C PHE A 97 0.09 7.56 -18.58
N PRO A 98 0.03 7.57 -17.24
CA PRO A 98 -0.65 8.62 -16.51
C PRO A 98 0.03 9.99 -16.73
N THR A 99 -0.75 11.00 -17.12
CA THR A 99 -0.30 12.39 -17.22
C THR A 99 -0.80 13.24 -16.07
N SER A 100 -1.91 12.83 -15.42
CA SER A 100 -2.41 13.52 -14.22
C SER A 100 -3.23 12.62 -13.33
N ARG A 101 -3.25 12.94 -12.03
CA ARG A 101 -4.18 12.41 -11.04
C ARG A 101 -4.70 13.53 -10.16
N LYS A 102 -6.02 13.67 -10.08
CA LYS A 102 -6.67 14.72 -9.31
C LYS A 102 -7.75 14.13 -8.42
N ILE A 103 -7.86 14.63 -7.20
CA ILE A 103 -8.95 14.31 -6.28
C ILE A 103 -9.58 15.61 -5.82
N GLN A 104 -10.90 15.67 -5.92
CA GLN A 104 -11.67 16.85 -5.54
C GLN A 104 -12.95 16.42 -4.80
N LYS A 105 -13.35 17.16 -3.79
CA LYS A 105 -14.65 16.98 -3.17
C LYS A 105 -15.73 17.61 -4.03
N THR A 106 -16.84 16.93 -4.26
CA THR A 106 -17.98 17.46 -5.01
C THR A 106 -18.46 18.79 -4.43
N GLY A 107 -18.61 19.79 -5.28
CA GLY A 107 -19.03 21.15 -4.88
C GLY A 107 -17.91 22.02 -4.30
N VAL A 108 -16.67 21.55 -4.25
CA VAL A 108 -15.49 22.31 -3.78
C VAL A 108 -14.55 22.53 -4.96
N THR A 109 -14.04 23.76 -5.13
CA THR A 109 -13.17 24.12 -6.26
C THR A 109 -11.69 23.72 -6.05
N THR A 110 -11.25 23.55 -4.78
CA THR A 110 -9.88 23.16 -4.45
C THR A 110 -9.69 21.65 -4.55
N PHE A 111 -8.52 21.25 -5.05
CA PHE A 111 -8.14 19.84 -5.11
C PHE A 111 -7.50 19.38 -3.80
N LEU A 112 -7.86 18.16 -3.36
CA LEU A 112 -7.18 17.44 -2.28
C LEU A 112 -5.87 16.82 -2.76
N GLN A 113 -5.82 16.42 -4.03
CA GLN A 113 -4.62 15.93 -4.73
C GLN A 113 -4.66 16.52 -6.14
N ASN A 114 -3.51 17.01 -6.62
CA ASN A 114 -3.40 17.54 -7.97
C ASN A 114 -2.00 17.31 -8.51
N MET A 115 -1.81 16.13 -9.12
CA MET A 115 -0.52 15.62 -9.58
C MET A 115 -0.44 15.64 -11.11
N GLU A 116 0.73 15.99 -11.62
CA GLU A 116 1.10 15.89 -13.04
C GLU A 116 2.34 15.01 -13.20
N TYR A 117 2.42 14.28 -14.32
CA TYR A 117 3.48 13.34 -14.63
C TYR A 117 3.88 13.44 -16.10
N VAL A 118 5.16 13.21 -16.38
CA VAL A 118 5.68 13.01 -17.74
C VAL A 118 6.56 11.76 -17.75
N PHE A 119 6.31 10.88 -18.70
CA PHE A 119 7.09 9.68 -18.92
C PHE A 119 7.90 9.75 -20.21
N ASP A 120 9.08 9.14 -20.21
CA ASP A 120 9.84 8.91 -21.44
C ASP A 120 9.08 7.93 -22.33
N PRO A 121 8.72 8.26 -23.56
CA PRO A 121 7.87 7.42 -24.42
C PRO A 121 8.58 6.14 -24.88
N VAL A 122 9.91 6.08 -24.83
CA VAL A 122 10.71 4.94 -25.28
C VAL A 122 11.08 4.03 -24.10
N LYS A 123 11.68 4.62 -23.05
CA LYS A 123 12.15 3.87 -21.88
C LYS A 123 11.08 3.65 -20.83
N ARG A 124 9.96 4.37 -20.93
CA ARG A 124 8.81 4.30 -20.00
C ARG A 124 9.15 4.73 -18.57
N ASN A 125 10.24 5.45 -18.37
CA ASN A 125 10.65 5.98 -17.09
C ASN A 125 9.93 7.30 -16.79
N LEU A 126 9.54 7.54 -15.54
CA LEU A 126 9.03 8.83 -15.09
C LEU A 126 10.15 9.87 -15.15
N THR A 127 10.02 10.91 -15.99
CA THR A 127 11.03 11.97 -16.13
C THR A 127 10.67 13.24 -15.35
N TYR A 128 9.39 13.42 -15.05
CA TYR A 128 8.89 14.58 -14.33
C TYR A 128 7.65 14.26 -13.51
N ARG A 129 7.57 14.87 -12.34
CA ARG A 129 6.40 14.84 -11.45
C ARG A 129 6.21 16.22 -10.83
N LYS A 130 4.95 16.66 -10.69
CA LYS A 130 4.61 17.90 -9.99
C LYS A 130 3.40 17.70 -9.10
N ASP A 131 3.49 18.14 -7.85
CA ASP A 131 2.34 18.42 -7.01
C ASP A 131 1.98 19.88 -7.12
N ILE A 132 0.86 20.17 -7.77
CA ILE A 132 0.41 21.54 -8.03
C ILE A 132 -0.06 22.23 -6.75
N ASN A 133 -0.64 21.46 -5.80
CA ASN A 133 -1.17 22.02 -4.55
C ASN A 133 -0.10 22.73 -3.72
N VAL A 134 1.13 22.20 -3.73
CA VAL A 134 2.27 22.73 -2.97
C VAL A 134 3.38 23.28 -3.88
N SER A 135 3.13 23.36 -5.21
CA SER A 135 4.08 23.82 -6.22
C SER A 135 5.43 23.09 -6.17
N GLN A 136 5.43 21.84 -5.74
CA GLN A 136 6.63 21.01 -5.69
C GLN A 136 6.80 20.25 -6.99
N GLU A 137 7.94 20.44 -7.65
CA GLU A 137 8.29 19.69 -8.86
C GLU A 137 9.58 18.86 -8.67
N GLU A 138 9.63 17.75 -9.39
CA GLU A 138 10.77 16.82 -9.36
C GLU A 138 11.07 16.36 -10.78
N LYS A 139 12.36 16.39 -11.12
CA LYS A 139 12.89 15.84 -12.37
C LYS A 139 13.73 14.61 -12.07
N PHE A 140 13.65 13.62 -12.95
CA PHE A 140 14.30 12.35 -12.77
C PHE A 140 15.17 12.02 -13.99
N SER A 141 16.36 11.46 -13.74
CA SER A 141 17.24 10.93 -14.78
C SER A 141 17.63 9.50 -14.47
N TYR A 142 17.93 8.75 -15.50
CA TYR A 142 18.22 7.31 -15.41
C TYR A 142 19.45 6.96 -16.24
N ASP A 143 20.14 5.90 -15.84
CA ASP A 143 21.22 5.30 -16.64
C ASP A 143 20.67 4.35 -17.72
N ASN A 144 21.58 3.71 -18.46
CA ASN A 144 21.20 2.77 -19.52
C ASN A 144 20.59 1.46 -19.00
N LEU A 145 20.66 1.19 -17.70
CA LEU A 145 20.01 0.06 -17.03
C LEU A 145 18.68 0.46 -16.38
N ASN A 146 18.16 1.66 -16.70
CA ASN A 146 16.95 2.26 -16.12
C ASN A 146 17.01 2.43 -14.59
N ARG A 147 18.21 2.58 -14.01
CA ARG A 147 18.38 2.91 -12.59
C ARG A 147 18.36 4.42 -12.42
N LEU A 148 17.68 4.91 -11.38
CA LEU A 148 17.53 6.33 -11.06
C LEU A 148 18.89 6.95 -10.69
N THR A 149 19.38 7.88 -11.49
CA THR A 149 20.68 8.56 -11.25
C THR A 149 20.52 9.98 -10.71
N SER A 150 19.38 10.63 -10.94
CA SER A 150 19.08 11.97 -10.40
C SER A 150 17.62 12.11 -10.03
N TYR A 151 17.35 12.80 -8.91
CA TYR A 151 16.02 13.15 -8.40
C TYR A 151 16.13 14.42 -7.55
N LYS A 152 15.19 15.35 -7.67
CA LYS A 152 15.20 16.64 -6.94
C LYS A 152 16.54 17.41 -7.01
N GLY A 153 17.31 17.26 -8.08
CA GLY A 153 18.67 17.80 -8.16
C GLY A 153 19.73 17.03 -7.37
N LEU A 154 19.37 15.95 -6.72
CA LEU A 154 20.25 15.05 -5.98
C LEU A 154 20.70 13.89 -6.87
N MET A 155 21.86 13.29 -6.57
CA MET A 155 22.44 12.20 -7.36
C MET A 155 22.39 10.88 -6.61
N ALA A 156 22.29 9.77 -7.37
CA ALA A 156 22.48 8.42 -6.87
C ALA A 156 23.52 7.69 -7.72
N THR A 157 24.38 6.90 -7.09
CA THR A 157 25.40 6.08 -7.77
C THR A 157 25.27 4.62 -7.34
N TYR A 158 25.74 3.72 -8.21
CA TYR A 158 25.57 2.28 -8.04
C TYR A 158 26.87 1.53 -8.31
N ASP A 159 27.03 0.38 -7.67
CA ASP A 159 28.06 -0.59 -8.05
C ASP A 159 27.64 -1.42 -9.28
N ALA A 160 28.53 -2.29 -9.75
CA ALA A 160 28.27 -3.17 -10.89
C ALA A 160 27.14 -4.19 -10.63
N LYS A 161 26.82 -4.48 -9.37
CA LYS A 161 25.73 -5.39 -8.97
C LYS A 161 24.39 -4.69 -8.83
N GLY A 162 24.35 -3.34 -8.96
CA GLY A 162 23.15 -2.51 -8.79
C GLY A 162 22.90 -2.05 -7.36
N ASN A 163 23.81 -2.26 -6.43
CA ASN A 163 23.71 -1.73 -5.08
C ASN A 163 23.94 -0.22 -5.08
N ILE A 164 23.17 0.55 -4.33
CA ILE A 164 23.31 1.99 -4.18
C ILE A 164 24.58 2.29 -3.39
N LEU A 165 25.56 3.00 -3.98
CA LEU A 165 26.78 3.43 -3.30
C LEU A 165 26.60 4.77 -2.59
N THR A 166 25.95 5.72 -3.28
CA THR A 166 25.64 7.04 -2.73
C THR A 166 24.23 7.45 -3.06
N LYS A 167 23.63 8.29 -2.22
CA LYS A 167 22.31 8.86 -2.40
C LYS A 167 22.31 10.28 -1.87
N GLY A 168 21.93 11.26 -2.67
CA GLY A 168 22.16 12.68 -2.37
C GLY A 168 21.42 13.26 -1.16
N ASP A 169 20.33 12.61 -0.71
CA ASP A 169 19.62 12.94 0.54
C ASP A 169 20.21 12.25 1.78
N VAL A 170 21.26 11.44 1.57
CA VAL A 170 22.00 10.73 2.62
C VAL A 170 23.46 11.07 2.47
N SER A 171 24.05 11.80 3.44
CA SER A 171 25.49 12.09 3.40
C SER A 171 26.30 10.83 3.69
N GLY A 172 27.29 10.56 2.86
CA GLY A 172 28.19 9.41 2.99
C GLY A 172 27.91 8.28 1.99
N THR A 173 28.49 7.13 2.25
CA THR A 173 28.43 5.96 1.36
C THR A 173 27.78 4.76 2.04
N PHE A 174 27.21 3.88 1.23
CA PHE A 174 26.73 2.57 1.68
C PHE A 174 27.77 1.51 1.33
N ALA A 175 28.12 0.67 2.31
CA ALA A 175 28.99 -0.49 2.12
C ALA A 175 28.16 -1.78 2.17
N TYR A 176 28.61 -2.79 1.42
CA TYR A 176 27.97 -4.08 1.31
C TYR A 176 28.94 -5.20 1.65
N ASN A 177 28.49 -6.20 2.38
CA ASN A 177 29.30 -7.37 2.67
C ASN A 177 29.30 -8.31 1.48
N THR A 178 30.46 -8.53 0.88
CA THR A 178 30.62 -9.39 -0.30
C THR A 178 30.53 -10.88 0.01
N SER A 179 30.71 -11.29 1.29
CA SER A 179 30.61 -12.67 1.72
C SER A 179 29.28 -12.94 2.43
N GLY A 180 28.36 -13.69 1.79
CA GLY A 180 27.12 -14.18 2.37
C GLY A 180 25.88 -13.34 2.08
N LYS A 181 25.92 -12.00 2.16
CA LYS A 181 24.75 -11.12 1.91
C LYS A 181 25.13 -9.94 1.01
N PRO A 182 25.42 -10.17 -0.28
CA PRO A 182 26.02 -9.17 -1.18
C PRO A 182 25.14 -7.97 -1.50
N TYR A 183 23.84 -8.03 -1.19
CA TYR A 183 22.86 -6.96 -1.40
C TYR A 183 22.36 -6.32 -0.10
N ALA A 184 22.86 -6.76 1.05
CA ALA A 184 22.51 -6.15 2.33
C ALA A 184 23.56 -5.10 2.70
N ILE A 185 23.10 -3.90 3.07
CA ILE A 185 23.97 -2.86 3.59
C ILE A 185 24.64 -3.39 4.87
N SER A 186 25.96 -3.37 4.90
CA SER A 186 26.76 -3.78 6.07
C SER A 186 27.13 -2.59 6.95
N SER A 187 27.30 -1.41 6.34
CA SER A 187 27.52 -0.15 7.06
C SER A 187 27.11 1.04 6.21
N SER A 188 26.81 2.15 6.87
CA SER A 188 26.57 3.44 6.23
C SER A 188 27.22 4.54 7.06
N SER A 189 27.85 5.50 6.39
CA SER A 189 28.43 6.68 7.03
C SER A 189 27.47 7.86 7.02
N VAL A 190 26.26 7.66 7.49
CA VAL A 190 25.19 8.66 7.40
C VAL A 190 25.31 9.70 8.51
N ALA A 191 25.35 10.97 8.15
CA ALA A 191 25.59 12.08 9.08
C ALA A 191 24.46 13.13 9.15
N ASN A 192 23.29 12.94 8.48
CA ASN A 192 22.33 14.05 8.31
C ASN A 192 21.02 13.93 9.11
N GLY A 193 20.96 13.06 10.12
CA GLY A 193 19.79 12.94 11.00
C GLY A 193 18.55 12.26 10.39
N ILE A 194 18.53 11.96 9.09
CA ILE A 194 17.42 11.23 8.44
C ILE A 194 17.43 9.75 8.81
N MET A 195 18.63 9.19 9.00
CA MET A 195 18.80 7.82 9.48
C MET A 195 19.49 7.84 10.85
N SER A 196 19.05 6.97 11.75
CA SER A 196 19.72 6.81 13.05
C SER A 196 21.16 6.33 12.84
N SER A 197 22.12 6.92 13.59
CA SER A 197 23.50 6.45 13.66
C SER A 197 23.66 5.19 14.51
N ALA A 198 22.61 4.76 15.19
CA ALA A 198 22.64 3.58 16.05
C ALA A 198 22.75 2.29 15.23
N THR A 199 23.51 1.35 15.76
CA THR A 199 23.66 0.04 15.14
C THR A 199 22.31 -0.67 15.07
N GLN A 200 21.91 -1.07 13.87
CA GLN A 200 20.75 -1.93 13.65
C GLN A 200 21.20 -3.39 13.51
N VAL A 201 20.60 -4.27 14.28
CA VAL A 201 20.85 -5.72 14.19
C VAL A 201 19.60 -6.39 13.61
N ILE A 202 19.77 -7.13 12.53
CA ILE A 202 18.69 -7.84 11.85
C ILE A 202 18.98 -9.33 11.85
N SER A 203 18.08 -10.14 12.44
CA SER A 203 18.06 -11.58 12.26
C SER A 203 17.09 -11.95 11.14
N TYR A 204 17.33 -13.10 10.51
CA TYR A 204 16.55 -13.57 9.37
C TYR A 204 16.02 -14.97 9.60
N THR A 205 14.87 -15.24 9.00
CA THR A 205 14.31 -16.61 8.88
C THR A 205 15.13 -17.43 7.89
N SER A 206 14.92 -18.74 7.84
CA SER A 206 15.51 -19.65 6.84
C SER A 206 15.15 -19.25 5.39
N PHE A 207 13.98 -18.65 5.17
CA PHE A 207 13.51 -18.13 3.89
C PHE A 207 13.84 -16.64 3.66
N LYS A 208 14.86 -16.13 4.38
CA LYS A 208 15.49 -14.80 4.18
C LYS A 208 14.59 -13.58 4.43
N ARG A 209 13.49 -13.72 5.15
CA ARG A 209 12.68 -12.60 5.65
C ARG A 209 13.23 -12.13 7.01
N PRO A 210 13.15 -10.84 7.38
CA PRO A 210 13.50 -10.38 8.72
C PRO A 210 12.71 -11.14 9.78
N ASN A 211 13.40 -11.75 10.75
CA ASN A 211 12.80 -12.40 11.91
C ASN A 211 12.67 -11.41 13.08
N ALA A 212 13.73 -10.63 13.31
CA ALA A 212 13.70 -9.52 14.26
C ALA A 212 14.64 -8.39 13.79
N ILE A 213 14.29 -7.16 14.17
CA ILE A 213 15.10 -5.95 13.98
C ILE A 213 15.25 -5.30 15.35
N THR A 214 16.50 -5.07 15.77
CA THR A 214 16.82 -4.40 17.05
C THR A 214 17.58 -3.11 16.77
N GLN A 215 17.13 -2.00 17.36
CA GLN A 215 17.79 -0.70 17.28
C GLN A 215 17.37 0.20 18.45
N ASP A 216 18.30 0.87 19.12
CA ASP A 216 18.04 1.83 20.21
C ASP A 216 17.15 1.26 21.33
N GLY A 217 17.36 0.00 21.70
CA GLY A 217 16.57 -0.70 22.70
C GLY A 217 15.16 -1.09 22.24
N ASN A 218 14.76 -0.75 21.00
CA ASN A 218 13.53 -1.23 20.38
C ASN A 218 13.79 -2.57 19.69
N VAL A 219 12.83 -3.47 19.78
CA VAL A 219 12.84 -4.76 19.11
C VAL A 219 11.53 -4.91 18.33
N ALA A 220 11.63 -5.03 17.00
CA ALA A 220 10.54 -5.44 16.16
C ALA A 220 10.71 -6.91 15.79
N SER A 221 9.76 -7.78 16.15
CA SER A 221 9.74 -9.20 15.80
C SER A 221 8.60 -9.53 14.87
N PHE A 222 8.80 -10.50 13.96
CA PHE A 222 7.85 -10.83 12.89
C PHE A 222 7.52 -12.32 12.89
N THR A 223 6.23 -12.61 12.68
CA THR A 223 5.73 -13.97 12.50
C THR A 223 5.14 -14.10 11.10
N TYR A 224 5.38 -15.25 10.47
CA TYR A 224 4.96 -15.54 9.11
C TYR A 224 4.09 -16.80 9.06
N ASN A 225 3.18 -16.88 8.10
CA ASN A 225 2.41 -18.09 7.81
C ASN A 225 3.20 -19.05 6.90
N GLY A 226 2.61 -20.21 6.57
CA GLY A 226 3.21 -21.21 5.69
C GLY A 226 3.52 -20.72 4.27
N ASN A 227 2.85 -19.67 3.82
CA ASN A 227 3.09 -19.00 2.51
C ASN A 227 4.14 -17.89 2.63
N GLN A 228 4.85 -17.79 3.76
CA GLN A 228 5.86 -16.76 4.03
C GLN A 228 5.29 -15.32 4.02
N GLN A 229 3.99 -15.16 4.20
CA GLN A 229 3.35 -13.86 4.38
C GLN A 229 3.40 -13.47 5.86
N ARG A 230 3.63 -12.18 6.13
CA ARG A 230 3.66 -11.67 7.52
C ARG A 230 2.25 -11.65 8.08
N VAL A 231 2.05 -12.35 9.21
CA VAL A 231 0.76 -12.40 9.90
C VAL A 231 0.78 -11.64 11.24
N LYS A 232 1.99 -11.39 11.81
CA LYS A 232 2.12 -10.63 13.05
C LYS A 232 3.43 -9.87 13.09
N MET A 233 3.38 -8.67 13.65
CA MET A 233 4.54 -7.87 14.06
C MET A 233 4.35 -7.42 15.50
N GLN A 234 5.39 -7.52 16.31
CA GLN A 234 5.42 -6.95 17.65
C GLN A 234 6.56 -5.96 17.76
N VAL A 235 6.30 -4.83 18.40
CA VAL A 235 7.33 -3.84 18.76
C VAL A 235 7.35 -3.69 20.27
N ALA A 236 8.54 -3.83 20.85
CA ALA A 236 8.79 -3.66 22.27
C ALA A 236 10.00 -2.75 22.50
N LYS A 237 10.05 -2.07 23.63
CA LYS A 237 11.20 -1.28 24.10
C LYS A 237 11.46 -1.59 25.58
N GLY A 238 12.71 -1.97 25.92
CA GLY A 238 13.06 -2.33 27.28
C GLY A 238 12.19 -3.46 27.88
N GLY A 239 11.75 -4.41 27.04
CA GLY A 239 10.83 -5.50 27.43
C GLY A 239 9.35 -5.10 27.45
N SER A 240 9.00 -3.81 27.42
CA SER A 240 7.62 -3.36 27.41
C SER A 240 7.04 -3.36 25.98
N ARG A 241 5.91 -4.01 25.79
CA ARG A 241 5.21 -4.06 24.49
C ARG A 241 4.62 -2.68 24.16
N LEU A 242 4.96 -2.16 22.97
CA LEU A 242 4.45 -0.90 22.45
C LEU A 242 3.33 -1.11 21.43
N LEU A 243 3.46 -2.15 20.59
CA LEU A 243 2.52 -2.46 19.50
C LEU A 243 2.54 -3.96 19.22
N THR A 244 1.36 -4.55 19.04
CA THR A 244 1.20 -5.78 18.29
C THR A 244 0.30 -5.51 17.09
N ARG A 245 0.75 -5.79 15.89
CA ARG A 245 -0.02 -5.69 14.66
C ARG A 245 -0.24 -7.06 14.05
N TYR A 246 -1.48 -7.38 13.72
CA TYR A 246 -1.89 -8.55 12.96
C TYR A 246 -2.24 -8.14 11.54
N TYR A 247 -1.89 -8.98 10.57
CA TYR A 247 -2.19 -8.83 9.15
C TYR A 247 -3.01 -10.02 8.70
N LEU A 248 -4.18 -9.81 8.12
CA LEU A 248 -5.15 -10.85 7.80
C LEU A 248 -5.77 -10.58 6.42
N GLY A 249 -5.80 -11.60 5.58
CA GLY A 249 -6.48 -11.62 4.29
C GLY A 249 -6.06 -10.53 3.33
N ASP A 250 -4.83 -10.02 3.45
CA ASP A 250 -4.24 -8.93 2.67
C ASP A 250 -5.06 -7.61 2.70
N CYS A 251 -6.05 -7.50 3.58
CA CYS A 251 -6.92 -6.31 3.65
C CYS A 251 -7.35 -5.92 5.07
N TYR A 252 -6.98 -6.67 6.12
CA TYR A 252 -7.39 -6.35 7.48
C TYR A 252 -6.21 -6.31 8.43
N GLU A 253 -6.10 -5.21 9.17
CA GLU A 253 -5.08 -4.99 10.19
C GLU A 253 -5.73 -4.78 11.56
N ILE A 254 -5.13 -5.35 12.60
CA ILE A 254 -5.46 -5.10 13.99
C ILE A 254 -4.21 -4.61 14.71
N ASP A 255 -4.23 -3.39 15.22
CA ASP A 255 -3.20 -2.81 16.08
C ASP A 255 -3.65 -2.90 17.54
N GLU A 256 -2.87 -3.57 18.38
CA GLU A 256 -3.03 -3.59 19.83
C GLU A 256 -1.91 -2.79 20.48
N THR A 257 -2.26 -1.77 21.24
CA THR A 257 -1.33 -0.92 21.98
C THR A 257 -1.76 -0.81 23.45
N PRO A 258 -0.89 -0.35 24.35
CA PRO A 258 -1.29 -0.07 25.73
C PRO A 258 -2.42 0.95 25.87
N SER A 259 -2.57 1.86 24.88
CA SER A 259 -3.62 2.89 24.87
C SER A 259 -4.93 2.44 24.21
N GLY A 260 -5.00 1.22 23.68
CA GLY A 260 -6.20 0.66 23.06
C GLY A 260 -5.93 0.04 21.68
N ASN A 261 -6.99 -0.48 21.09
CA ASN A 261 -6.92 -1.21 19.82
C ASN A 261 -7.40 -0.32 18.68
N LYS A 262 -6.82 -0.54 17.50
CA LYS A 262 -7.25 0.04 16.22
C LYS A 262 -7.39 -1.08 15.19
N GLU A 263 -8.52 -1.11 14.50
CA GLU A 263 -8.77 -2.04 13.41
C GLU A 263 -8.91 -1.26 12.11
N LYS A 264 -8.39 -1.82 11.00
CA LYS A 264 -8.48 -1.24 9.65
C LYS A 264 -8.86 -2.32 8.67
N LEU A 265 -9.96 -2.10 7.94
CA LEU A 265 -10.37 -2.96 6.83
C LEU A 265 -10.29 -2.16 5.53
N TYR A 266 -9.39 -2.56 4.65
CA TYR A 266 -9.17 -1.95 3.34
C TYR A 266 -10.15 -2.53 2.33
N LEU A 267 -10.77 -1.68 1.52
CA LEU A 267 -11.93 -1.99 0.70
C LEU A 267 -11.84 -1.36 -0.69
N ALA A 268 -12.68 -1.85 -1.60
CA ALA A 268 -12.71 -1.45 -3.02
C ALA A 268 -11.33 -1.58 -3.69
N GLY A 269 -10.74 -2.74 -3.51
CA GLY A 269 -9.48 -3.18 -4.06
C GLY A 269 -9.26 -4.64 -3.69
N GLU A 270 -8.28 -5.31 -4.29
CA GLU A 270 -7.96 -6.70 -3.99
C GLU A 270 -7.18 -6.85 -2.68
N ASN A 271 -6.40 -5.82 -2.32
CA ASN A 271 -5.51 -5.83 -1.16
C ASN A 271 -5.21 -4.41 -0.65
N TYR A 272 -4.29 -4.26 0.31
CA TYR A 272 -3.85 -2.96 0.89
C TYR A 272 -3.35 -1.95 -0.14
N TYR A 273 -2.72 -2.41 -1.23
CA TYR A 273 -1.97 -1.57 -2.15
C TYR A 273 -2.86 -0.90 -3.21
N ASP A 274 -4.02 -1.47 -3.51
CA ASP A 274 -4.96 -0.96 -4.50
C ASP A 274 -6.30 -0.49 -3.91
N ALA A 275 -6.55 -0.77 -2.61
CA ALA A 275 -7.74 -0.30 -1.92
C ALA A 275 -7.94 1.21 -2.06
N SER A 276 -9.15 1.62 -2.41
CA SER A 276 -9.53 3.03 -2.56
C SER A 276 -10.28 3.59 -1.36
N ALA A 277 -10.65 2.72 -0.40
CA ALA A 277 -11.30 3.09 0.85
C ALA A 277 -10.79 2.23 2.01
N VAL A 278 -10.93 2.72 3.24
CA VAL A 278 -10.61 2.00 4.46
C VAL A 278 -11.63 2.31 5.55
N LEU A 279 -12.16 1.26 6.17
CA LEU A 279 -12.88 1.38 7.43
C LEU A 279 -11.88 1.33 8.57
N VAL A 280 -11.94 2.30 9.46
CA VAL A 280 -11.08 2.39 10.65
C VAL A 280 -11.95 2.40 11.89
N LYS A 281 -11.66 1.53 12.84
CA LYS A 281 -12.22 1.51 14.18
C LYS A 281 -11.09 1.73 15.17
N ASP A 282 -11.20 2.77 15.96
CA ASP A 282 -10.27 3.10 17.05
C ASP A 282 -10.87 2.68 18.42
N HIS A 283 -10.23 3.10 19.49
CA HIS A 283 -10.67 2.85 20.86
C HIS A 283 -12.09 3.37 21.18
N THR A 284 -12.68 4.22 20.33
CA THR A 284 -14.09 4.70 20.50
C THR A 284 -15.12 3.66 20.06
N ASN A 285 -14.67 2.51 19.53
CA ASN A 285 -15.48 1.39 19.06
C ASN A 285 -16.48 1.69 17.93
N SER A 286 -16.34 2.82 17.23
CA SER A 286 -17.13 3.14 16.04
C SER A 286 -16.31 3.06 14.76
N TRP A 287 -16.87 2.44 13.73
CA TRP A 287 -16.28 2.38 12.41
C TRP A 287 -16.45 3.72 11.68
N LYS A 288 -15.34 4.23 11.13
CA LYS A 288 -15.33 5.43 10.28
C LYS A 288 -14.79 5.07 8.92
N LEU A 289 -15.45 5.53 7.87
CA LEU A 289 -15.01 5.33 6.48
C LEU A 289 -14.11 6.48 6.05
N TYR A 290 -12.94 6.12 5.52
CA TYR A 290 -12.00 7.04 4.89
C TYR A 290 -11.75 6.62 3.45
N TYR A 291 -11.47 7.58 2.58
CA TYR A 291 -11.09 7.33 1.20
C TYR A 291 -9.59 7.55 1.02
N ILE A 292 -8.94 6.68 0.27
CA ILE A 292 -7.49 6.69 0.11
C ILE A 292 -7.17 7.38 -1.23
N GLY A 293 -6.39 8.47 -1.17
CA GLY A 293 -5.75 9.07 -2.34
C GLY A 293 -4.40 8.37 -2.56
N ARG A 294 -4.09 8.05 -3.82
CA ARG A 294 -2.81 7.41 -4.18
C ARG A 294 -2.17 8.14 -5.33
N ASP A 295 -0.84 8.15 -5.37
CA ASP A 295 -0.10 8.52 -6.57
C ASP A 295 -0.15 7.40 -7.63
N TYR A 296 0.54 7.59 -8.76
CA TYR A 296 0.55 6.60 -9.84
C TYR A 296 1.27 5.28 -9.47
N LEU A 297 2.11 5.27 -8.45
CA LEU A 297 2.76 4.07 -7.91
C LEU A 297 1.94 3.37 -6.83
N GLY A 298 0.81 3.95 -6.42
CA GLY A 298 -0.02 3.42 -5.34
C GLY A 298 0.37 3.93 -3.95
N SER A 299 1.34 4.85 -3.81
CA SER A 299 1.68 5.50 -2.53
C SER A 299 0.53 6.39 -2.04
N ILE A 300 0.35 6.44 -0.71
CA ILE A 300 -0.68 7.23 -0.02
C ILE A 300 -0.13 8.58 0.39
#